data_30c925fb8957fa1f0dc3d10438e9c415
#
_entry.id   30c925fb8957fa1f0dc3d10438e9c415
#
_cell.length_a   1.000
_cell.length_b   1.000
_cell.length_c   1.000
_cell.angle_alpha   90.00
_cell.angle_beta   90.00
_cell.angle_gamma   90.00
#
_symmetry.space_group_name_H-M   'P 1'
#
loop_
_entity.id
_entity.type
_entity.pdbx_description
1 polymer ?
#
loop_
_entity_poly.entity_id
_entity_poly.type
_entity_poly.pdbx_seq_one_letter_code
_entity_poly.pdbx_strand_id
1 'polypeptide(L)'
;MAKLLFQGHASCRITTHSGTVIYIDPFAGEGYDLPADLVLITHEHEDHNDLGKVPQRPDCTVIRSTDALAGGQYHNFDIHGVHIQTVPAGNRNHNPKECVGYILTVDGVTLYHAGDTSTMPHMVVLAPRKLDWVLLPVDGVYNMDPAEASTCARRIGGK
;
A
#
# COMPACT_ATOMS: atom_id res chain seq x y z
N MET A 1 4.44 -17.15 9.04
CA MET A 1 3.90 -16.65 7.76
C MET A 1 3.02 -15.44 8.06
N ALA A 2 3.19 -14.38 7.31
CA ALA A 2 2.37 -13.17 7.44
C ALA A 2 0.88 -13.46 7.18
N LYS A 3 0.02 -12.69 7.86
CA LYS A 3 -1.43 -12.72 7.68
C LYS A 3 -1.88 -11.37 7.14
N LEU A 4 -2.68 -11.37 6.07
CA LEU A 4 -3.31 -10.18 5.51
C LEU A 4 -4.79 -10.18 5.91
N LEU A 5 -5.25 -9.07 6.51
CA LEU A 5 -6.64 -8.76 6.73
C LEU A 5 -7.02 -7.59 5.81
N PHE A 6 -7.93 -7.81 4.86
CA PHE A 6 -8.54 -6.75 4.09
C PHE A 6 -9.70 -6.16 4.91
N GLN A 7 -9.62 -4.86 5.23
CA GLN A 7 -10.58 -4.17 6.09
C GLN A 7 -11.68 -3.46 5.31
N GLY A 8 -11.50 -3.32 4.01
CA GLY A 8 -12.42 -2.63 3.11
C GLY A 8 -11.80 -1.36 2.51
N HIS A 9 -12.38 -0.86 1.42
CA HIS A 9 -11.85 0.26 0.63
C HIS A 9 -10.40 -0.01 0.22
N ALA A 10 -9.45 0.81 0.65
CA ALA A 10 -8.03 0.57 0.47
C ALA A 10 -7.34 0.07 1.75
N SER A 11 -8.10 -0.07 2.83
CA SER A 11 -7.55 -0.39 4.16
C SER A 11 -7.17 -1.85 4.30
N CYS A 12 -5.97 -2.11 4.76
CA CYS A 12 -5.57 -3.46 5.13
C CYS A 12 -4.60 -3.48 6.33
N ARG A 13 -4.59 -4.63 7.02
CA ARG A 13 -3.65 -4.93 8.10
C ARG A 13 -2.83 -6.16 7.77
N ILE A 14 -1.53 -6.07 7.98
CA ILE A 14 -0.62 -7.21 7.90
C ILE A 14 -0.09 -7.49 9.30
N THR A 15 -0.10 -8.76 9.69
CA THR A 15 0.55 -9.23 10.93
C THR A 15 1.62 -10.23 10.54
N THR A 16 2.87 -9.96 10.89
CA THR A 16 4.01 -10.81 10.56
C THR A 16 4.08 -12.04 11.49
N HIS A 17 4.91 -12.99 11.15
CA HIS A 17 5.17 -14.15 12.02
C HIS A 17 5.77 -13.74 13.37
N SER A 18 6.59 -12.70 13.39
CA SER A 18 7.19 -12.13 14.62
C SER A 18 6.23 -11.28 15.44
N GLY A 19 5.02 -11.00 14.93
CA GLY A 19 4.02 -10.20 15.62
C GLY A 19 4.04 -8.70 15.28
N THR A 20 4.86 -8.26 14.33
CA THR A 20 4.83 -6.87 13.83
C THR A 20 3.48 -6.59 13.15
N VAL A 21 2.83 -5.50 13.53
CA VAL A 21 1.51 -5.08 13.03
C VAL A 21 1.67 -3.87 12.12
N ILE A 22 1.21 -4.01 10.87
CA ILE A 22 1.31 -2.99 9.83
C ILE A 22 -0.09 -2.65 9.35
N TYR A 23 -0.46 -1.37 9.33
CA TYR A 23 -1.66 -0.88 8.66
C TYR A 23 -1.29 -0.11 7.40
N ILE A 24 -2.09 -0.26 6.35
CA ILE A 24 -1.98 0.52 5.11
C ILE A 24 -3.32 1.18 4.86
N ASP A 25 -3.30 2.49 4.61
CA ASP A 25 -4.45 3.33 4.32
C ASP A 25 -5.64 3.11 5.28
N PRO A 26 -5.47 3.30 6.59
CA PRO A 26 -6.52 3.05 7.57
C PRO A 26 -7.70 4.01 7.38
N PHE A 27 -8.90 3.46 7.23
CA PHE A 27 -10.15 4.21 7.11
C PHE A 27 -11.36 3.29 7.26
N ALA A 28 -11.52 2.30 6.37
CA ALA A 28 -12.72 1.48 6.29
C ALA A 28 -12.70 0.28 7.25
N GLY A 29 -13.87 -0.23 7.52
CA GLY A 29 -14.11 -1.51 8.18
C GLY A 29 -13.69 -1.58 9.64
N GLU A 30 -13.40 -2.78 10.06
CA GLU A 30 -13.07 -3.17 11.43
C GLU A 30 -11.68 -3.85 11.49
N GLY A 31 -11.26 -4.29 12.69
CA GLY A 31 -10.00 -4.97 12.88
C GLY A 31 -8.84 -4.03 13.21
N TYR A 32 -9.15 -2.89 13.83
CA TYR A 32 -8.17 -1.94 14.38
C TYR A 32 -7.91 -2.24 15.89
N ASP A 33 -7.80 -3.52 16.22
CA ASP A 33 -7.71 -4.04 17.58
C ASP A 33 -6.27 -4.29 18.04
N LEU A 34 -5.31 -4.32 17.13
CA LEU A 34 -3.90 -4.54 17.43
C LEU A 34 -3.12 -3.23 17.32
N PRO A 35 -2.29 -2.89 18.33
CA PRO A 35 -1.43 -1.71 18.24
C PRO A 35 -0.41 -1.83 17.11
N ALA A 36 -0.35 -0.78 16.27
CA ALA A 36 0.54 -0.70 15.11
C ALA A 36 2.00 -0.52 15.52
N ASP A 37 2.88 -1.21 14.84
CA ASP A 37 4.32 -0.96 14.78
C ASP A 37 4.66 -0.05 13.59
N LEU A 38 3.84 -0.13 12.52
CA LEU A 38 4.04 0.60 11.28
C LEU A 38 2.69 0.98 10.66
N VAL A 39 2.59 2.21 10.18
CA VAL A 39 1.45 2.67 9.36
C VAL A 39 1.98 3.28 8.08
N LEU A 40 1.42 2.87 6.94
CA LEU A 40 1.74 3.38 5.62
C LEU A 40 0.54 4.13 5.05
N ILE A 41 0.76 5.35 4.58
CA ILE A 41 -0.26 6.20 3.95
C ILE A 41 0.15 6.45 2.51
N THR A 42 -0.67 6.02 1.55
CA THR A 42 -0.38 6.17 0.12
C THR A 42 -0.58 7.61 -0.36
N HIS A 43 -1.52 8.34 0.22
CA HIS A 43 -1.79 9.74 -0.03
C HIS A 43 -2.72 10.35 1.04
N GLU A 44 -2.87 11.67 1.05
CA GLU A 44 -3.52 12.38 2.16
C GLU A 44 -5.02 12.66 1.94
N HIS A 45 -5.74 11.80 1.21
CA HIS A 45 -7.20 11.86 1.20
C HIS A 45 -7.75 11.26 2.50
N GLU A 46 -8.89 11.80 2.97
CA GLU A 46 -9.49 11.47 4.27
C GLU A 46 -9.91 9.99 4.37
N ASP A 47 -10.19 9.34 3.24
CA ASP A 47 -10.55 7.93 3.13
C ASP A 47 -9.33 6.98 3.05
N HIS A 48 -8.11 7.50 3.30
CA HIS A 48 -6.86 6.74 3.33
C HIS A 48 -5.99 7.00 4.58
N ASN A 49 -6.27 8.04 5.36
CA ASN A 49 -5.33 8.52 6.39
C ASN A 49 -5.95 8.68 7.79
N ASP A 50 -7.00 7.95 8.12
CA ASP A 50 -7.64 8.02 9.44
C ASP A 50 -6.80 7.32 10.52
N LEU A 51 -5.73 7.98 10.94
CA LEU A 51 -4.87 7.50 12.03
C LEU A 51 -5.59 7.42 13.38
N GLY A 52 -6.72 8.11 13.53
CA GLY A 52 -7.53 8.06 14.76
C GLY A 52 -8.12 6.68 15.04
N LYS A 53 -8.28 5.84 14.00
CA LYS A 53 -8.73 4.45 14.14
C LYS A 53 -7.64 3.49 14.62
N VAL A 54 -6.37 3.83 14.40
CA VAL A 54 -5.25 2.91 14.62
C VAL A 54 -4.65 3.12 16.00
N PRO A 55 -4.78 2.15 16.93
CA PRO A 55 -3.99 2.18 18.14
C PRO A 55 -2.51 2.02 17.75
N GLN A 56 -1.64 2.83 18.32
CA GLN A 56 -0.22 2.86 17.98
C GLN A 56 0.64 2.50 19.18
N ARG A 57 1.70 1.72 18.95
CA ARG A 57 2.75 1.51 19.96
C ARG A 57 3.53 2.81 20.17
N PRO A 58 4.21 3.00 21.31
CA PRO A 58 5.01 4.21 21.55
C PRO A 58 6.12 4.45 20.51
N ASP A 59 6.62 3.38 19.88
CA ASP A 59 7.67 3.39 18.86
C ASP A 59 7.10 3.15 17.43
N CYS A 60 5.80 3.29 17.25
CA CYS A 60 5.16 3.15 15.96
C CYS A 60 5.72 4.16 14.96
N THR A 61 6.09 3.67 13.80
CA THR A 61 6.51 4.52 12.67
C THR A 61 5.33 4.75 11.73
N VAL A 62 5.07 6.01 11.37
CA VAL A 62 4.11 6.38 10.34
C VAL A 62 4.87 6.91 9.13
N ILE A 63 4.73 6.27 7.99
CA ILE A 63 5.30 6.73 6.71
C ILE A 63 4.15 7.29 5.87
N ARG A 64 4.20 8.59 5.61
CA ARG A 64 3.26 9.28 4.73
C ARG A 64 3.79 9.37 3.31
N SER A 65 2.93 9.67 2.35
CA SER A 65 3.36 9.89 0.97
C SER A 65 4.42 11.00 0.87
N THR A 66 4.35 12.01 1.72
CA THR A 66 5.34 13.10 1.80
C THR A 66 6.72 12.64 2.27
N ASP A 67 6.80 11.60 3.10
CA ASP A 67 8.06 10.97 3.51
C ASP A 67 8.59 10.06 2.40
N ALA A 68 7.68 9.28 1.82
CA ALA A 68 7.99 8.29 0.79
C ALA A 68 8.40 8.94 -0.55
N LEU A 69 7.87 10.13 -0.86
CA LEU A 69 8.17 10.92 -2.06
C LEU A 69 8.79 12.28 -1.68
N ALA A 70 9.76 12.28 -0.79
CA ALA A 70 10.43 13.49 -0.36
C ALA A 70 11.40 14.02 -1.42
N GLY A 71 11.36 15.34 -1.68
CA GLY A 71 12.22 15.98 -2.66
C GLY A 71 12.03 15.49 -4.10
N GLY A 72 10.87 14.92 -4.42
CA GLY A 72 10.58 14.35 -5.74
C GLY A 72 11.28 13.01 -6.01
N GLN A 73 11.81 12.37 -4.98
CA GLN A 73 12.47 11.06 -5.06
C GLN A 73 11.71 10.02 -4.25
N TYR A 74 11.57 8.81 -4.80
CA TYR A 74 10.97 7.66 -4.13
C TYR A 74 11.98 7.04 -3.16
N HIS A 75 11.64 7.04 -1.87
CA HIS A 75 12.48 6.48 -0.81
C HIS A 75 12.00 5.10 -0.41
N ASN A 76 12.94 4.19 -0.14
CA ASN A 76 12.67 2.87 0.39
C ASN A 76 13.01 2.83 1.87
N PHE A 77 12.38 1.91 2.61
CA PHE A 77 12.55 1.81 4.05
C PHE A 77 12.74 0.34 4.45
N ASP A 78 13.53 0.14 5.50
CA ASP A 78 13.68 -1.15 6.18
C ASP A 78 13.34 -0.94 7.66
N ILE A 79 12.13 -1.34 8.07
CA ILE A 79 11.60 -1.04 9.40
C ILE A 79 10.94 -2.30 9.97
N HIS A 80 11.27 -2.67 11.22
CA HIS A 80 10.72 -3.82 11.93
C HIS A 80 10.78 -5.15 11.14
N GLY A 81 11.84 -5.33 10.34
CA GLY A 81 12.02 -6.51 9.50
C GLY A 81 11.18 -6.53 8.23
N VAL A 82 10.54 -5.41 7.89
CA VAL A 82 9.77 -5.21 6.66
C VAL A 82 10.56 -4.36 5.69
N HIS A 83 10.79 -4.86 4.48
CA HIS A 83 11.33 -4.06 3.39
C HIS A 83 10.19 -3.40 2.63
N ILE A 84 10.23 -2.07 2.52
CA ILE A 84 9.20 -1.25 1.88
C ILE A 84 9.83 -0.51 0.71
N GLN A 85 9.38 -0.82 -0.48
CA GLN A 85 9.74 -0.07 -1.67
C GLN A 85 8.59 0.86 -2.06
N THR A 86 8.88 2.15 -2.17
CA THR A 86 7.95 3.15 -2.67
C THR A 86 7.96 3.16 -4.19
N VAL A 87 6.79 3.18 -4.80
CA VAL A 87 6.60 3.21 -6.26
C VAL A 87 5.61 4.29 -6.67
N PRO A 88 5.66 4.75 -7.93
CA PRO A 88 4.71 5.75 -8.44
C PRO A 88 3.25 5.30 -8.33
N ALA A 89 2.37 6.24 -8.01
CA ALA A 89 0.91 6.09 -8.10
C ALA A 89 0.31 7.41 -8.56
N GLY A 90 -0.85 7.35 -9.20
CA GLY A 90 -1.61 8.53 -9.57
C GLY A 90 -2.41 8.36 -10.85
N ASN A 91 -3.28 9.32 -11.09
CA ASN A 91 -4.12 9.45 -12.28
C ASN A 91 -4.65 10.89 -12.39
N ARG A 92 -5.66 11.12 -13.23
CA ARG A 92 -6.26 12.47 -13.39
C ARG A 92 -6.89 13.05 -12.11
N ASN A 93 -7.27 12.20 -11.15
CA ASN A 93 -7.90 12.60 -9.87
C ASN A 93 -6.90 12.59 -8.70
N HIS A 94 -5.74 11.95 -8.89
CA HIS A 94 -4.72 11.73 -7.85
C HIS A 94 -3.36 12.19 -8.38
N ASN A 95 -2.88 13.31 -7.85
CA ASN A 95 -1.63 13.93 -8.30
C ASN A 95 -0.42 12.98 -8.08
N PRO A 96 0.30 12.56 -9.13
CA PRO A 96 1.45 11.67 -9.00
C PRO A 96 2.62 12.23 -8.18
N LYS A 97 2.60 13.51 -7.87
CA LYS A 97 3.60 14.15 -7.00
C LYS A 97 3.26 14.07 -5.50
N GLU A 98 2.08 13.54 -5.19
CA GLU A 98 1.53 13.47 -3.83
C GLU A 98 1.08 12.05 -3.46
N CYS A 99 1.01 11.15 -4.44
CA CYS A 99 0.53 9.79 -4.28
C CYS A 99 1.65 8.78 -4.54
N VAL A 100 1.64 7.71 -3.75
CA VAL A 100 2.57 6.58 -3.88
C VAL A 100 1.85 5.26 -3.74
N GLY A 101 2.44 4.20 -4.29
CA GLY A 101 2.15 2.83 -3.92
C GLY A 101 3.30 2.24 -3.13
N TYR A 102 3.05 1.11 -2.47
CA TYR A 102 4.06 0.41 -1.68
C TYR A 102 4.18 -1.05 -2.11
N ILE A 103 5.41 -1.53 -2.26
CA ILE A 103 5.70 -2.96 -2.38
C ILE A 103 6.39 -3.40 -1.10
N LEU A 104 5.74 -4.26 -0.33
CA LEU A 104 6.26 -4.80 0.91
C LEU A 104 6.83 -6.20 0.67
N THR A 105 8.00 -6.44 1.27
CA THR A 105 8.53 -7.80 1.42
C THR A 105 8.58 -8.11 2.90
N VAL A 106 7.85 -9.14 3.31
CA VAL A 106 7.68 -9.53 4.71
C VAL A 106 7.46 -11.03 4.82
N ASP A 107 8.16 -11.71 5.73
CA ASP A 107 8.10 -13.18 5.93
C ASP A 107 8.28 -13.98 4.63
N GLY A 108 9.07 -13.49 3.69
CA GLY A 108 9.27 -14.11 2.37
C GLY A 108 8.11 -13.95 1.39
N VAL A 109 7.12 -13.13 1.72
CA VAL A 109 5.95 -12.79 0.88
C VAL A 109 6.09 -11.36 0.36
N THR A 110 5.69 -11.15 -0.88
CA THR A 110 5.67 -9.83 -1.52
C THR A 110 4.24 -9.38 -1.79
N LEU A 111 3.91 -8.18 -1.32
CA LEU A 111 2.61 -7.54 -1.53
C LEU A 111 2.79 -6.17 -2.17
N TYR A 112 2.09 -5.92 -3.26
CA TYR A 112 1.97 -4.59 -3.85
C TYR A 112 0.61 -3.98 -3.52
N HIS A 113 0.61 -2.87 -2.80
CA HIS A 113 -0.53 -2.01 -2.58
C HIS A 113 -0.39 -0.78 -3.48
N ALA A 114 -1.24 -0.67 -4.49
CA ALA A 114 -1.07 0.34 -5.53
C ALA A 114 -1.47 1.75 -5.09
N GLY A 115 -2.23 1.87 -3.98
CA GLY A 115 -2.89 3.14 -3.62
C GLY A 115 -3.94 3.50 -4.66
N ASP A 116 -4.29 4.77 -4.74
CA ASP A 116 -5.20 5.29 -5.76
C ASP A 116 -4.43 5.67 -7.02
N THR A 117 -4.68 4.94 -8.09
CA THR A 117 -3.89 5.05 -9.33
C THR A 117 -4.65 4.51 -10.54
N SER A 118 -4.28 4.93 -11.72
CA SER A 118 -4.46 4.20 -12.98
C SER A 118 -3.19 3.42 -13.33
N THR A 119 -3.17 2.77 -14.49
CA THR A 119 -1.98 2.05 -14.96
C THR A 119 -0.79 2.99 -15.09
N MET A 120 0.31 2.63 -14.43
CA MET A 120 1.56 3.41 -14.41
C MET A 120 2.68 2.67 -15.17
N PRO A 121 3.63 3.39 -15.80
CA PRO A 121 4.71 2.77 -16.58
C PRO A 121 5.55 1.74 -15.83
N HIS A 122 5.83 1.97 -14.53
CA HIS A 122 6.62 1.04 -13.71
C HIS A 122 5.97 -0.33 -13.52
N MET A 123 4.65 -0.44 -13.68
CA MET A 123 3.93 -1.70 -13.48
C MET A 123 4.36 -2.79 -14.49
N VAL A 124 4.81 -2.38 -15.69
CA VAL A 124 5.28 -3.31 -16.73
C VAL A 124 6.53 -4.08 -16.29
N VAL A 125 7.39 -3.47 -15.49
CA VAL A 125 8.63 -4.09 -15.01
C VAL A 125 8.47 -4.90 -13.72
N LEU A 126 7.25 -5.03 -13.21
CA LEU A 126 6.99 -5.83 -12.01
C LEU A 126 6.84 -7.32 -12.29
N ALA A 127 6.48 -7.72 -13.52
CA ALA A 127 6.20 -9.12 -13.89
C ALA A 127 7.33 -10.11 -13.51
N PRO A 128 8.63 -9.82 -13.72
CA PRO A 128 9.71 -10.70 -13.30
C PRO A 128 9.81 -10.92 -11.79
N ARG A 129 9.23 -10.03 -10.99
CA ARG A 129 9.26 -10.10 -9.52
C ARG A 129 8.33 -11.17 -8.95
N LYS A 130 7.32 -11.62 -9.73
CA LYS A 130 6.34 -12.65 -9.32
C LYS A 130 5.75 -12.34 -7.95
N LEU A 131 5.13 -11.16 -7.82
CA LEU A 131 4.50 -10.70 -6.58
C LEU A 131 3.45 -11.70 -6.11
N ASP A 132 3.40 -11.96 -4.81
CA ASP A 132 2.43 -12.90 -4.23
C ASP A 132 1.03 -12.30 -4.16
N TRP A 133 0.93 -11.01 -3.84
CA TRP A 133 -0.32 -10.27 -3.72
C TRP A 133 -0.23 -8.91 -4.42
N VAL A 134 -1.30 -8.55 -5.10
CA VAL A 134 -1.45 -7.25 -5.77
C VAL A 134 -2.83 -6.70 -5.44
N LEU A 135 -2.88 -5.54 -4.79
CA LEU A 135 -4.09 -4.81 -4.46
C LEU A 135 -4.20 -3.59 -5.38
N LEU A 136 -5.24 -3.58 -6.22
CA LEU A 136 -5.51 -2.53 -7.19
C LEU A 136 -6.84 -1.83 -6.88
N PRO A 137 -6.96 -0.50 -7.06
CA PRO A 137 -8.22 0.21 -6.95
C PRO A 137 -9.09 -0.07 -8.19
N VAL A 138 -10.40 -0.37 -7.99
CA VAL A 138 -11.32 -0.81 -9.06
C VAL A 138 -12.69 -0.14 -8.92
N ASP A 139 -12.74 1.11 -8.48
CA ASP A 139 -14.02 1.83 -8.29
C ASP A 139 -14.68 2.30 -9.60
N GLY A 140 -13.91 2.42 -10.68
CA GLY A 140 -14.40 2.79 -12.01
C GLY A 140 -14.82 4.25 -12.16
N VAL A 141 -14.59 5.08 -11.14
CA VAL A 141 -14.96 6.51 -11.13
C VAL A 141 -13.73 7.40 -10.93
N TYR A 142 -13.00 7.16 -9.86
CA TYR A 142 -11.81 7.91 -9.49
C TYR A 142 -10.52 7.20 -9.89
N ASN A 143 -10.58 5.89 -10.04
CA ASN A 143 -9.47 5.00 -10.36
C ASN A 143 -9.80 4.11 -11.56
N MET A 144 -9.17 2.92 -11.64
CA MET A 144 -9.36 1.96 -12.73
C MET A 144 -10.80 1.44 -12.77
N ASP A 145 -11.31 1.22 -13.96
CA ASP A 145 -12.45 0.34 -14.15
C ASP A 145 -12.01 -1.15 -14.14
N PRO A 146 -12.95 -2.11 -14.09
CA PRO A 146 -12.60 -3.53 -14.08
C PRO A 146 -11.77 -4.00 -15.28
N ALA A 147 -11.97 -3.40 -16.45
CA ALA A 147 -11.23 -3.76 -17.68
C ALA A 147 -9.78 -3.30 -17.60
N GLU A 148 -9.55 -2.06 -17.15
CA GLU A 148 -8.21 -1.53 -16.92
C GLU A 148 -7.50 -2.31 -15.82
N ALA A 149 -8.15 -2.55 -14.68
CA ALA A 149 -7.58 -3.30 -13.55
C ALA A 149 -7.19 -4.72 -13.96
N SER A 150 -8.03 -5.42 -14.73
CA SER A 150 -7.73 -6.74 -15.28
C SER A 150 -6.50 -6.72 -16.20
N THR A 151 -6.39 -5.71 -17.06
CA THR A 151 -5.24 -5.54 -17.94
C THR A 151 -3.98 -5.22 -17.14
N CYS A 152 -4.09 -4.35 -16.15
CA CYS A 152 -3.02 -3.99 -15.24
C CYS A 152 -2.51 -5.22 -14.46
N ALA A 153 -3.40 -6.01 -13.89
CA ALA A 153 -3.05 -7.23 -13.15
C ALA A 153 -2.28 -8.24 -14.04
N ARG A 154 -2.71 -8.43 -15.30
CA ARG A 154 -1.97 -9.28 -16.25
C ARG A 154 -0.57 -8.74 -16.55
N ARG A 155 -0.40 -7.43 -16.65
CA ARG A 155 0.91 -6.80 -16.91
C ARG A 155 1.85 -6.92 -15.71
N ILE A 156 1.32 -6.77 -14.51
CA ILE A 156 2.08 -6.93 -13.27
C ILE A 156 2.51 -8.39 -13.08
N GLY A 157 1.68 -9.34 -13.52
CA GLY A 157 2.01 -10.74 -13.51
C GLY A 157 2.24 -11.30 -12.10
N GLY A 158 1.26 -11.20 -11.22
CA GLY A 158 1.25 -11.89 -9.92
C GLY A 158 1.36 -13.42 -10.10
N LYS A 159 1.68 -14.13 -9.01
CA LYS A 159 1.69 -15.60 -8.98
C LYS A 159 0.30 -16.18 -9.15
#